data_e5b1c37c2f9dd73449b55ec89a322193
#
_entry.id   e5b1c37c2f9dd73449b55ec89a322193
#
_cell.length_a   1.000
_cell.length_b   1.000
_cell.length_c   1.000
_cell.angle_alpha   90.00
_cell.angle_beta   90.00
_cell.angle_gamma   90.00
#
_symmetry.space_group_name_H-M   'P 1'
#
loop_
_entity.id
_entity.type
_entity.pdbx_description
1 polymer ?
#
loop_
_entity_poly.entity_id
_entity_poly.type
_entity_poly.pdbx_seq_one_letter_code
_entity_poly.pdbx_strand_id
1 'polypeptide(L)'
;MNSNLQRTNYFLILSFGAMLIGFAPIFVKLSLLSSTAITFYRMLLALPFLFLLNYKINNRLLFNVKHNKTIIYAALAALAFTVDLTLWHFSMDITSISNATIIVNSAPIFVAIISYIFFKEKLSKEFFTSFLITYIGIIGLIYYSNNYINGKILGDILCLIAALFYGIYLLVIAKLGNEDSLNIIFYTTLFCCIFSIVPMLIEGGSMIPASAFEWINLLLMAVLCQFGGQYFITHGIGKIS
;
A
#
# COMPACT_ATOMS: atom_id res chain seq x y z
N MET A 1 10.87 -30.86 -0.10
CA MET A 1 10.16 -30.03 0.92
C MET A 1 8.78 -29.72 0.36
N ASN A 2 7.68 -30.09 1.05
CA ASN A 2 6.31 -30.07 0.50
C ASN A 2 5.94 -28.69 -0.04
N SER A 3 5.52 -28.60 -1.32
CA SER A 3 5.04 -27.38 -1.98
C SER A 3 3.92 -26.67 -1.19
N ASN A 4 3.08 -27.44 -0.53
CA ASN A 4 2.02 -26.93 0.35
C ASN A 4 2.57 -26.21 1.59
N LEU A 5 3.66 -26.69 2.19
CA LEU A 5 4.28 -26.06 3.37
C LEU A 5 4.93 -24.71 3.01
N GLN A 6 5.56 -24.63 1.83
CA GLN A 6 6.13 -23.38 1.34
C GLN A 6 5.04 -22.33 1.06
N ARG A 7 3.94 -22.74 0.41
CA ARG A 7 2.81 -21.85 0.13
C ARG A 7 2.17 -21.32 1.42
N THR A 8 2.02 -22.17 2.43
CA THR A 8 1.50 -21.78 3.75
C THR A 8 2.42 -20.75 4.42
N ASN A 9 3.74 -20.94 4.36
CA ASN A 9 4.70 -19.99 4.94
C ASN A 9 4.62 -18.61 4.26
N TYR A 10 4.52 -18.55 2.93
CA TYR A 10 4.37 -17.27 2.22
C TYR A 10 3.04 -16.59 2.52
N PHE A 11 1.97 -17.36 2.71
CA PHE A 11 0.68 -16.82 3.15
C PHE A 11 0.76 -16.21 4.56
N LEU A 12 1.47 -16.85 5.49
CA LEU A 12 1.69 -16.30 6.83
C LEU A 12 2.53 -15.01 6.79
N ILE A 13 3.58 -14.97 5.96
CA ILE A 13 4.40 -13.77 5.75
C ILE A 13 3.54 -12.61 5.22
N LEU A 14 2.70 -12.88 4.22
CA LEU A 14 1.80 -11.89 3.65
C LEU A 14 0.78 -11.39 4.67
N SER A 15 0.19 -12.30 5.46
CA SER A 15 -0.76 -11.95 6.52
C SER A 15 -0.12 -11.10 7.61
N PHE A 16 1.12 -11.39 7.98
CA PHE A 16 1.88 -10.60 8.94
C PHE A 16 2.19 -9.20 8.38
N GLY A 17 2.56 -9.10 7.10
CA GLY A 17 2.73 -7.82 6.41
C GLY A 17 1.45 -6.99 6.39
N ALA A 18 0.32 -7.60 6.07
CA ALA A 18 -0.99 -6.94 6.10
C ALA A 18 -1.36 -6.45 7.52
N MET A 19 -1.07 -7.24 8.55
CA MET A 19 -1.28 -6.84 9.94
C MET A 19 -0.45 -5.60 10.30
N LEU A 20 0.82 -5.52 9.90
CA LEU A 20 1.67 -4.35 10.14
C LEU A 20 1.12 -3.11 9.43
N ILE A 21 0.64 -3.23 8.18
CA ILE A 21 0.02 -2.12 7.46
C ILE A 21 -1.28 -1.67 8.12
N GLY A 22 -1.99 -2.57 8.80
CA GLY A 22 -3.21 -2.25 9.54
C GLY A 22 -3.05 -1.17 10.60
N PHE A 23 -1.82 -0.87 11.06
CA PHE A 23 -1.54 0.26 11.96
C PHE A 23 -1.49 1.62 11.24
N ALA A 24 -1.36 1.65 9.90
CA ALA A 24 -1.19 2.90 9.15
C ALA A 24 -2.32 3.93 9.39
N PRO A 25 -3.62 3.57 9.45
CA PRO A 25 -4.69 4.54 9.71
C PRO A 25 -4.53 5.25 11.06
N ILE A 26 -3.98 4.56 12.07
CA ILE A 26 -3.75 5.12 13.39
C ILE A 26 -2.67 6.21 13.31
N PHE A 27 -1.54 5.89 12.66
CA PHE A 27 -0.44 6.85 12.49
C PHE A 27 -0.85 8.06 11.65
N VAL A 28 -1.64 7.87 10.59
CA VAL A 28 -2.17 8.96 9.77
C VAL A 28 -3.03 9.89 10.61
N LYS A 29 -3.93 9.34 11.44
CA LYS A 29 -4.84 10.15 12.28
C LYS A 29 -4.14 10.89 13.42
N LEU A 30 -3.01 10.38 13.88
CA LEU A 30 -2.18 11.03 14.91
C LEU A 30 -1.30 12.15 14.33
N SER A 31 -1.13 12.24 13.01
CA SER A 31 -0.33 13.27 12.36
C SER A 31 -1.16 14.53 12.11
N LEU A 32 -0.51 15.69 12.26
CA LEU A 32 -1.06 17.01 11.92
C LEU A 32 -0.55 17.51 10.56
N LEU A 33 0.21 16.68 9.84
CA LEU A 33 0.71 17.02 8.51
C LEU A 33 -0.37 16.86 7.45
N SER A 34 -0.17 17.53 6.31
CA SER A 34 -0.98 17.31 5.10
C SER A 34 -0.84 15.86 4.60
N SER A 35 -1.88 15.35 3.95
CA SER A 35 -1.98 13.95 3.51
C SER A 35 -0.80 13.52 2.62
N THR A 36 -0.37 14.41 1.72
CA THR A 36 0.77 14.15 0.84
C THR A 36 2.12 14.25 1.56
N ALA A 37 2.25 15.13 2.56
CA ALA A 37 3.44 15.20 3.40
C ALA A 37 3.61 13.92 4.23
N ILE A 38 2.53 13.36 4.77
CA ILE A 38 2.56 12.05 5.45
C ILE A 38 3.09 10.98 4.49
N THR A 39 2.58 10.94 3.24
CA THR A 39 3.05 10.00 2.21
C THR A 39 4.54 10.17 1.95
N PHE A 40 5.01 11.40 1.75
CA PHE A 40 6.41 11.71 1.52
C PHE A 40 7.32 11.22 2.66
N TYR A 41 7.03 11.62 3.92
CA TYR A 41 7.86 11.23 5.06
C TYR A 41 7.81 9.73 5.35
N ARG A 42 6.67 9.09 5.16
CA ARG A 42 6.56 7.63 5.24
C ARG A 42 7.57 6.94 4.31
N MET A 43 7.72 7.42 3.08
CA MET A 43 8.65 6.86 2.10
C MET A 43 10.09 7.25 2.44
N LEU A 44 10.35 8.54 2.69
CA LEU A 44 11.69 9.06 2.98
C LEU A 44 12.34 8.37 4.17
N LEU A 45 11.60 8.24 5.28
CA LEU A 45 12.11 7.63 6.52
C LEU A 45 12.26 6.11 6.42
N ALA A 46 11.60 5.44 5.48
CA ALA A 46 11.78 4.00 5.26
C ALA A 46 13.07 3.67 4.48
N LEU A 47 13.56 4.57 3.62
CA LEU A 47 14.74 4.33 2.78
C LEU A 47 16.00 3.92 3.57
N PRO A 48 16.39 4.61 4.66
CA PRO A 48 17.57 4.21 5.44
C PRO A 48 17.49 2.76 5.95
N PHE A 49 16.32 2.32 6.39
CA PHE A 49 16.13 0.95 6.89
C PHE A 49 16.25 -0.08 5.76
N LEU A 50 15.76 0.24 4.56
CA LEU A 50 15.92 -0.61 3.38
C LEU A 50 17.40 -0.69 2.98
N PHE A 51 18.16 0.40 3.03
CA PHE A 51 19.61 0.40 2.81
C PHE A 51 20.34 -0.47 3.81
N LEU A 52 20.04 -0.31 5.10
CA LEU A 52 20.67 -1.12 6.17
C LEU A 52 20.37 -2.61 6.01
N LEU A 53 19.12 -2.95 5.66
CA LEU A 53 18.74 -4.34 5.43
C LEU A 53 19.46 -4.93 4.22
N ASN A 54 19.55 -4.18 3.10
CA ASN A 54 20.27 -4.63 1.92
C ASN A 54 21.75 -4.85 2.21
N TYR A 55 22.39 -3.95 2.94
CA TYR A 55 23.77 -4.10 3.36
C TYR A 55 23.97 -5.35 4.24
N LYS A 56 23.05 -5.57 5.18
CA LYS A 56 23.13 -6.74 6.10
C LYS A 56 22.93 -8.08 5.38
N ILE A 57 22.02 -8.15 4.41
CA ILE A 57 21.69 -9.41 3.71
C ILE A 57 22.66 -9.67 2.55
N ASN A 58 22.90 -8.65 1.72
CA ASN A 58 23.62 -8.80 0.46
C ASN A 58 25.08 -8.36 0.53
N ASN A 59 25.51 -7.79 1.65
CA ASN A 59 26.81 -7.15 1.85
C ASN A 59 27.18 -6.14 0.73
N ARG A 60 26.15 -5.45 0.22
CA ARG A 60 26.25 -4.46 -0.87
C ARG A 60 25.46 -3.21 -0.52
N LEU A 61 26.03 -2.04 -0.81
CA LEU A 61 25.34 -0.77 -0.65
C LEU A 61 24.37 -0.49 -1.79
N LEU A 62 24.67 -1.01 -2.99
CA LEU A 62 23.88 -0.74 -4.19
C LEU A 62 22.83 -1.84 -4.41
N PHE A 63 21.64 -1.42 -4.77
CA PHE A 63 20.56 -2.29 -5.23
C PHE A 63 20.79 -2.65 -6.69
N ASN A 64 20.88 -3.93 -6.98
CA ASN A 64 21.16 -4.43 -8.33
C ASN A 64 19.92 -5.10 -8.90
N VAL A 65 19.39 -4.58 -9.98
CA VAL A 65 18.27 -5.16 -10.73
C VAL A 65 18.79 -5.99 -11.91
N LYS A 66 18.15 -7.12 -12.17
CA LYS A 66 18.54 -8.00 -13.27
C LYS A 66 18.28 -7.38 -14.64
N HIS A 67 17.23 -6.58 -14.76
CA HIS A 67 16.78 -6.00 -16.01
C HIS A 67 16.39 -4.53 -15.85
N ASN A 68 16.76 -3.70 -16.83
CA ASN A 68 16.36 -2.27 -16.85
C ASN A 68 14.83 -2.08 -16.83
N LYS A 69 14.06 -3.02 -17.36
CA LYS A 69 12.59 -3.01 -17.32
C LYS A 69 12.05 -3.07 -15.90
N THR A 70 12.77 -3.69 -14.97
CA THR A 70 12.39 -3.76 -13.55
C THR A 70 12.23 -2.37 -12.93
N ILE A 71 13.14 -1.44 -13.27
CA ILE A 71 13.08 -0.05 -12.79
C ILE A 71 11.83 0.66 -13.33
N ILE A 72 11.50 0.44 -14.61
CA ILE A 72 10.30 1.04 -15.23
C ILE A 72 9.03 0.51 -14.56
N TYR A 73 8.93 -0.81 -14.35
CA TYR A 73 7.79 -1.39 -13.64
C TYR A 73 7.72 -0.93 -12.18
N ALA A 74 8.87 -0.80 -11.49
CA ALA A 74 8.91 -0.26 -10.14
C ALA A 74 8.43 1.20 -10.10
N ALA A 75 8.78 2.03 -11.09
CA ALA A 75 8.29 3.40 -11.21
C ALA A 75 6.78 3.45 -11.49
N LEU A 76 6.26 2.59 -12.35
CA LEU A 76 4.82 2.47 -12.62
C LEU A 76 4.05 2.01 -11.37
N ALA A 77 4.57 1.02 -10.66
CA ALA A 77 4.02 0.58 -9.38
C ALA A 77 4.02 1.73 -8.36
N ALA A 78 5.13 2.46 -8.26
CA ALA A 78 5.27 3.59 -7.35
C ALA A 78 4.29 4.72 -7.68
N LEU A 79 4.07 5.02 -8.96
CA LEU A 79 3.08 6.02 -9.38
C LEU A 79 1.67 5.62 -8.92
N ALA A 80 1.27 4.37 -9.17
CA ALA A 80 -0.01 3.86 -8.72
C ALA A 80 -0.12 3.91 -7.18
N PHE A 81 0.93 3.50 -6.46
CA PHE A 81 0.94 3.50 -5.00
C PHE A 81 0.94 4.92 -4.41
N THR A 82 1.59 5.89 -5.06
CA THR A 82 1.53 7.30 -4.65
C THR A 82 0.11 7.86 -4.78
N VAL A 83 -0.57 7.56 -5.90
CA VAL A 83 -1.97 7.98 -6.10
C VAL A 83 -2.88 7.33 -5.06
N ASP A 84 -2.74 6.03 -4.83
CA ASP A 84 -3.47 5.31 -3.79
C ASP A 84 -3.30 5.97 -2.42
N LEU A 85 -2.07 6.10 -1.94
CA LEU A 85 -1.79 6.65 -0.61
C LEU A 85 -2.28 8.10 -0.46
N THR A 86 -2.10 8.92 -1.49
CA THR A 86 -2.55 10.31 -1.47
C THR A 86 -4.08 10.38 -1.35
N LEU A 87 -4.81 9.64 -2.17
CA LEU A 87 -6.27 9.60 -2.14
C LEU A 87 -6.80 8.99 -0.84
N TRP A 88 -6.15 7.93 -0.36
CA TRP A 88 -6.54 7.27 0.88
C TRP A 88 -6.33 8.16 2.11
N HIS A 89 -5.15 8.80 2.25
CA HIS A 89 -4.91 9.73 3.34
C HIS A 89 -5.90 10.90 3.28
N PHE A 90 -6.07 11.51 2.11
CA PHE A 90 -7.00 12.63 1.92
C PHE A 90 -8.46 12.23 2.22
N SER A 91 -8.86 11.02 1.88
CA SER A 91 -10.21 10.54 2.18
C SER A 91 -10.50 10.44 3.68
N MET A 92 -9.47 10.18 4.51
CA MET A 92 -9.62 10.11 5.98
C MET A 92 -9.98 11.44 6.63
N ASP A 93 -9.75 12.57 5.95
CA ASP A 93 -10.18 13.89 6.39
C ASP A 93 -11.64 14.17 6.04
N ILE A 94 -12.21 13.39 5.10
CA ILE A 94 -13.56 13.60 4.55
C ILE A 94 -14.54 12.55 5.07
N THR A 95 -14.12 11.28 5.17
CA THR A 95 -14.95 10.17 5.66
C THR A 95 -14.40 9.60 6.97
N SER A 96 -15.07 8.57 7.52
CA SER A 96 -14.56 7.91 8.71
C SER A 96 -13.33 7.05 8.43
N ILE A 97 -12.40 6.93 9.39
CA ILE A 97 -11.24 6.06 9.28
C ILE A 97 -11.65 4.62 8.98
N SER A 98 -12.72 4.15 9.62
CA SER A 98 -13.25 2.80 9.40
C SER A 98 -13.68 2.60 7.95
N ASN A 99 -14.43 3.56 7.38
CA ASN A 99 -14.83 3.51 5.97
C ASN A 99 -13.61 3.51 5.06
N ALA A 100 -12.72 4.49 5.24
CA ALA A 100 -11.51 4.62 4.42
C ALA A 100 -10.71 3.33 4.43
N THR A 101 -10.53 2.72 5.61
CA THR A 101 -9.73 1.49 5.76
C THR A 101 -10.42 0.28 5.13
N ILE A 102 -11.72 0.09 5.37
CA ILE A 102 -12.44 -1.08 4.84
C ILE A 102 -12.57 -0.98 3.32
N ILE A 103 -12.89 0.21 2.80
CA ILE A 103 -13.09 0.39 1.36
C ILE A 103 -11.77 0.20 0.60
N VAL A 104 -10.64 0.75 1.08
CA VAL A 104 -9.34 0.56 0.39
C VAL A 104 -8.90 -0.91 0.43
N ASN A 105 -9.23 -1.65 1.48
CA ASN A 105 -8.97 -3.09 1.55
C ASN A 105 -9.81 -3.93 0.57
N SER A 106 -10.72 -3.33 -0.21
CA SER A 106 -11.36 -3.98 -1.36
C SER A 106 -10.45 -4.10 -2.60
N ALA A 107 -9.22 -3.62 -2.55
CA ALA A 107 -8.24 -3.71 -3.64
C ALA A 107 -8.10 -5.12 -4.28
N PRO A 108 -8.16 -6.25 -3.55
CA PRO A 108 -8.15 -7.58 -4.17
C PRO A 108 -9.27 -7.81 -5.19
N ILE A 109 -10.40 -7.11 -5.04
CA ILE A 109 -11.50 -7.17 -6.01
C ILE A 109 -11.05 -6.56 -7.34
N PHE A 110 -10.41 -5.39 -7.30
CA PHE A 110 -9.87 -4.75 -8.51
C PHE A 110 -8.75 -5.56 -9.14
N VAL A 111 -7.88 -6.18 -8.32
CA VAL A 111 -6.87 -7.13 -8.79
C VAL A 111 -7.53 -8.24 -9.62
N ALA A 112 -8.56 -8.88 -9.09
CA ALA A 112 -9.24 -9.98 -9.77
C ALA A 112 -9.97 -9.53 -11.05
N ILE A 113 -10.65 -8.37 -11.03
CA ILE A 113 -11.32 -7.80 -12.21
C ILE A 113 -10.30 -7.49 -13.31
N ILE A 114 -9.19 -6.83 -12.97
CA ILE A 114 -8.14 -6.50 -13.93
C ILE A 114 -7.49 -7.78 -14.47
N SER A 115 -7.20 -8.77 -13.61
CA SER A 115 -6.66 -10.07 -14.01
C SER A 115 -7.60 -10.80 -14.97
N TYR A 116 -8.89 -10.77 -14.71
CA TYR A 116 -9.88 -11.36 -15.62
C TYR A 116 -9.92 -10.67 -16.98
N ILE A 117 -9.94 -9.33 -17.01
CA ILE A 117 -10.07 -8.54 -18.25
C ILE A 117 -8.77 -8.63 -19.09
N PHE A 118 -7.62 -8.40 -18.48
CA PHE A 118 -6.35 -8.24 -19.19
C PHE A 118 -5.56 -9.54 -19.36
N PHE A 119 -5.62 -10.44 -18.35
CA PHE A 119 -4.89 -11.70 -18.39
C PHE A 119 -5.78 -12.91 -18.68
N LYS A 120 -7.12 -12.71 -18.82
CA LYS A 120 -8.11 -13.76 -19.08
C LYS A 120 -8.08 -14.89 -18.03
N GLU A 121 -7.68 -14.56 -16.79
CA GLU A 121 -7.69 -15.49 -15.68
C GLU A 121 -9.14 -15.81 -15.29
N LYS A 122 -9.46 -17.11 -15.12
CA LYS A 122 -10.80 -17.53 -14.71
C LYS A 122 -11.02 -17.21 -13.24
N LEU A 123 -12.06 -16.45 -12.95
CA LEU A 123 -12.48 -16.20 -11.58
C LEU A 123 -13.16 -17.46 -11.01
N SER A 124 -12.76 -17.88 -9.82
CA SER A 124 -13.36 -19.03 -9.15
C SER A 124 -14.75 -18.71 -8.55
N LYS A 125 -15.56 -19.74 -8.26
CA LYS A 125 -16.85 -19.54 -7.60
C LYS A 125 -16.68 -18.95 -6.19
N GLU A 126 -15.63 -19.37 -5.50
CA GLU A 126 -15.25 -18.87 -4.18
C GLU A 126 -14.93 -17.38 -4.22
N PHE A 127 -14.31 -16.92 -5.30
CA PHE A 127 -14.07 -15.49 -5.53
C PHE A 127 -15.40 -14.71 -5.59
N PHE A 128 -16.38 -15.16 -6.38
CA PHE A 128 -17.67 -14.48 -6.48
C PHE A 128 -18.41 -14.43 -5.13
N THR A 129 -18.34 -15.48 -4.34
CA THR A 129 -18.95 -15.51 -3.01
C THR A 129 -18.29 -14.50 -2.08
N SER A 130 -16.95 -14.48 -2.05
CA SER A 130 -16.18 -13.52 -1.25
C SER A 130 -16.40 -12.07 -1.70
N PHE A 131 -16.49 -11.86 -3.02
CA PHE A 131 -16.82 -10.56 -3.62
C PHE A 131 -18.17 -10.05 -3.14
N LEU A 132 -19.22 -10.88 -3.21
CA LEU A 132 -20.57 -10.50 -2.78
C LEU A 132 -20.60 -10.14 -1.28
N ILE A 133 -19.99 -10.97 -0.43
CA ILE A 133 -19.93 -10.71 1.01
C ILE A 133 -19.22 -9.40 1.31
N THR A 134 -18.09 -9.15 0.65
CA THR A 134 -17.30 -7.91 0.82
C THR A 134 -18.10 -6.69 0.37
N TYR A 135 -18.77 -6.77 -0.78
CA TYR A 135 -19.56 -5.66 -1.32
C TYR A 135 -20.77 -5.33 -0.45
N ILE A 136 -21.49 -6.35 0.05
CA ILE A 136 -22.59 -6.15 0.99
C ILE A 136 -22.07 -5.46 2.27
N GLY A 137 -20.91 -5.88 2.78
CA GLY A 137 -20.28 -5.26 3.93
C GLY A 137 -19.91 -3.78 3.69
N ILE A 138 -19.32 -3.45 2.53
CA ILE A 138 -18.96 -2.08 2.15
C ILE A 138 -20.22 -1.21 2.01
N ILE A 139 -21.26 -1.68 1.32
CA ILE A 139 -22.53 -0.95 1.15
C ILE A 139 -23.16 -0.69 2.52
N GLY A 140 -23.24 -1.71 3.38
CA GLY A 140 -23.77 -1.56 4.73
C GLY A 140 -22.98 -0.54 5.56
N LEU A 141 -21.66 -0.53 5.44
CA LEU A 141 -20.78 0.40 6.15
C LEU A 141 -20.96 1.84 5.63
N ILE A 142 -21.01 2.05 4.32
CA ILE A 142 -21.27 3.35 3.71
C ILE A 142 -22.64 3.88 4.14
N TYR A 143 -23.67 3.04 4.09
CA TYR A 143 -25.02 3.41 4.53
C TYR A 143 -25.05 3.83 6.01
N TYR A 144 -24.44 3.05 6.89
CA TYR A 144 -24.36 3.37 8.31
C TYR A 144 -23.58 4.66 8.57
N SER A 145 -22.42 4.81 7.94
CA SER A 145 -21.57 5.97 8.11
C SER A 145 -22.23 7.28 7.66
N ASN A 146 -22.89 7.27 6.49
CA ASN A 146 -23.57 8.47 5.98
C ASN A 146 -24.77 8.88 6.84
N ASN A 147 -25.48 7.92 7.43
CA ASN A 147 -26.68 8.22 8.23
C ASN A 147 -26.37 8.56 9.70
N TYR A 148 -25.27 8.02 10.26
CA TYR A 148 -25.01 8.10 11.71
C TYR A 148 -23.69 8.77 12.09
N ILE A 149 -22.72 8.88 11.16
CA ILE A 149 -21.37 9.39 11.46
C ILE A 149 -21.04 10.65 10.63
N ASN A 150 -21.97 11.17 9.82
CA ASN A 150 -21.77 12.29 8.88
C ASN A 150 -20.60 12.05 7.89
N GLY A 151 -20.35 10.79 7.51
CA GLY A 151 -19.39 10.44 6.47
C GLY A 151 -19.83 11.03 5.12
N LYS A 152 -18.88 11.59 4.37
CA LYS A 152 -19.18 12.13 3.05
C LYS A 152 -18.95 11.07 1.98
N ILE A 153 -19.95 10.83 1.14
CA ILE A 153 -19.87 9.90 -0.01
C ILE A 153 -18.62 10.18 -0.87
N LEU A 154 -18.22 11.46 -0.99
CA LEU A 154 -17.01 11.82 -1.72
C LEU A 154 -15.75 11.11 -1.16
N GLY A 155 -15.58 11.07 0.16
CA GLY A 155 -14.45 10.37 0.79
C GLY A 155 -14.49 8.87 0.49
N ASP A 156 -15.66 8.24 0.50
CA ASP A 156 -15.83 6.83 0.20
C ASP A 156 -15.51 6.52 -1.28
N ILE A 157 -15.88 7.42 -2.21
CA ILE A 157 -15.51 7.32 -3.63
C ILE A 157 -13.98 7.43 -3.81
N LEU A 158 -13.35 8.37 -3.12
CA LEU A 158 -11.89 8.50 -3.16
C LEU A 158 -11.20 7.23 -2.66
N CYS A 159 -11.72 6.58 -1.63
CA CYS A 159 -11.22 5.28 -1.16
C CYS A 159 -11.38 4.16 -2.19
N LEU A 160 -12.48 4.14 -2.96
CA LEU A 160 -12.66 3.16 -4.04
C LEU A 160 -11.64 3.38 -5.17
N ILE A 161 -11.38 4.64 -5.52
CA ILE A 161 -10.34 4.97 -6.51
C ILE A 161 -8.95 4.59 -5.95
N ALA A 162 -8.68 4.87 -4.69
CA ALA A 162 -7.45 4.42 -4.01
C ALA A 162 -7.31 2.90 -4.09
N ALA A 163 -8.36 2.13 -3.76
CA ALA A 163 -8.37 0.68 -3.85
C ALA A 163 -8.05 0.16 -5.27
N LEU A 164 -8.57 0.83 -6.33
CA LEU A 164 -8.23 0.51 -7.71
C LEU A 164 -6.73 0.69 -7.97
N PHE A 165 -6.15 1.82 -7.56
CA PHE A 165 -4.72 2.09 -7.74
C PHE A 165 -3.84 1.17 -6.90
N TYR A 166 -4.26 0.83 -5.69
CA TYR A 166 -3.58 -0.19 -4.90
C TYR A 166 -3.62 -1.58 -5.58
N GLY A 167 -4.77 -1.94 -6.19
CA GLY A 167 -4.88 -3.14 -7.01
C GLY A 167 -3.91 -3.16 -8.20
N ILE A 168 -3.77 -2.03 -8.92
CA ILE A 168 -2.79 -1.88 -10.00
C ILE A 168 -1.36 -2.04 -9.48
N TYR A 169 -1.03 -1.41 -8.34
CA TYR A 169 0.25 -1.58 -7.67
C TYR A 169 0.56 -3.05 -7.39
N LEU A 170 -0.37 -3.78 -6.77
CA LEU A 170 -0.20 -5.19 -6.43
C LEU A 170 0.03 -6.07 -7.67
N LEU A 171 -0.69 -5.81 -8.77
CA LEU A 171 -0.51 -6.53 -10.04
C LEU A 171 0.87 -6.29 -10.66
N VAL A 172 1.35 -5.05 -10.61
CA VAL A 172 2.69 -4.73 -11.14
C VAL A 172 3.77 -5.38 -10.27
N ILE A 173 3.61 -5.37 -8.93
CA ILE A 173 4.52 -6.07 -8.02
C ILE A 173 4.52 -7.59 -8.27
N ALA A 174 3.36 -8.19 -8.49
CA ALA A 174 3.26 -9.62 -8.83
C ALA A 174 4.05 -9.97 -10.10
N LYS A 175 4.03 -9.12 -11.12
CA LYS A 175 4.86 -9.29 -12.34
C LYS A 175 6.36 -9.25 -12.08
N LEU A 176 6.79 -8.58 -11.03
CA LEU A 176 8.18 -8.48 -10.61
C LEU A 176 8.63 -9.62 -9.68
N GLY A 177 7.78 -10.62 -9.42
CA GLY A 177 8.03 -11.70 -8.46
C GLY A 177 9.31 -12.51 -8.65
N ASN A 178 9.93 -12.46 -9.82
CA ASN A 178 11.24 -13.08 -10.10
C ASN A 178 12.46 -12.23 -9.66
N GLU A 179 12.23 -10.97 -9.31
CA GLU A 179 13.26 -10.07 -8.78
C GLU A 179 13.38 -10.21 -7.27
N ASP A 180 14.49 -9.72 -6.74
CA ASP A 180 14.65 -9.64 -5.28
C ASP A 180 13.64 -8.63 -4.70
N SER A 181 12.88 -9.07 -3.71
CA SER A 181 11.85 -8.25 -3.05
C SER A 181 12.43 -6.98 -2.42
N LEU A 182 13.70 -7.01 -1.96
CA LEU A 182 14.37 -5.81 -1.46
C LEU A 182 14.61 -4.77 -2.55
N ASN A 183 14.99 -5.21 -3.75
CA ASN A 183 15.16 -4.31 -4.88
C ASN A 183 13.83 -3.68 -5.27
N ILE A 184 12.77 -4.48 -5.34
CA ILE A 184 11.42 -3.99 -5.71
C ILE A 184 10.96 -2.95 -4.71
N ILE A 185 10.98 -3.27 -3.40
CA ILE A 185 10.48 -2.35 -2.37
C ILE A 185 11.33 -1.09 -2.27
N PHE A 186 12.64 -1.18 -2.46
CA PHE A 186 13.51 -0.02 -2.45
C PHE A 186 13.17 0.94 -3.60
N TYR A 187 13.14 0.45 -4.85
CA TYR A 187 12.86 1.31 -6.00
C TYR A 187 11.43 1.86 -5.96
N THR A 188 10.43 1.06 -5.57
CA THR A 188 9.06 1.57 -5.41
C THR A 188 8.98 2.64 -4.32
N THR A 189 9.64 2.45 -3.16
CA THR A 189 9.67 3.45 -2.08
C THR A 189 10.39 4.72 -2.51
N LEU A 190 11.52 4.61 -3.22
CA LEU A 190 12.27 5.73 -3.75
C LEU A 190 11.45 6.55 -4.74
N PHE A 191 10.83 5.90 -5.73
CA PHE A 191 10.00 6.59 -6.71
C PHE A 191 8.73 7.18 -6.08
N CYS A 192 8.09 6.49 -5.12
CA CYS A 192 6.98 7.06 -4.35
C CYS A 192 7.41 8.34 -3.61
N CYS A 193 8.58 8.34 -2.98
CA CYS A 193 9.13 9.52 -2.33
C CYS A 193 9.28 10.69 -3.32
N ILE A 194 9.83 10.42 -4.51
CA ILE A 194 10.00 11.42 -5.57
C ILE A 194 8.63 11.92 -6.08
N PHE A 195 7.72 11.01 -6.39
CA PHE A 195 6.41 11.37 -6.96
C PHE A 195 5.50 12.09 -5.96
N SER A 196 5.68 11.88 -4.65
CA SER A 196 4.91 12.58 -3.61
C SER A 196 5.35 14.04 -3.40
N ILE A 197 6.52 14.46 -3.89
CA ILE A 197 6.99 15.85 -3.75
C ILE A 197 6.04 16.84 -4.43
N VAL A 198 5.64 16.57 -5.67
CA VAL A 198 4.78 17.49 -6.44
C VAL A 198 3.39 17.63 -5.79
N PRO A 199 2.65 16.54 -5.47
CA PRO A 199 1.41 16.65 -4.72
C PRO A 199 1.57 17.39 -3.38
N MET A 200 2.66 17.15 -2.64
CA MET A 200 2.92 17.81 -1.36
C MET A 200 3.06 19.33 -1.52
N LEU A 201 3.74 19.80 -2.56
CA LEU A 201 3.89 21.23 -2.85
C LEU A 201 2.57 21.87 -3.31
N ILE A 202 1.71 21.11 -4.01
CA ILE A 202 0.40 21.59 -4.48
C ILE A 202 -0.62 21.64 -3.35
N GLU A 203 -0.68 20.62 -2.51
CA GLU A 203 -1.61 20.56 -1.36
C GLU A 203 -1.30 21.67 -0.36
N GLY A 204 -0.03 21.97 -0.12
CA GLY A 204 0.38 22.95 0.88
C GLY A 204 0.06 22.49 2.30
N GLY A 205 -0.27 23.43 3.16
CA GLY A 205 -0.60 23.13 4.56
C GLY A 205 0.63 22.84 5.42
N SER A 206 0.48 21.97 6.42
CA SER A 206 1.55 21.58 7.33
C SER A 206 2.46 20.54 6.68
N MET A 207 3.61 20.98 6.14
CA MET A 207 4.56 20.11 5.43
C MET A 207 5.69 19.60 6.31
N ILE A 208 6.01 20.27 7.42
CA ILE A 208 7.17 19.96 8.25
C ILE A 208 6.70 19.52 9.63
N PRO A 209 7.17 18.37 10.13
CA PRO A 209 6.82 17.91 11.48
C PRO A 209 7.28 18.92 12.54
N ALA A 210 6.33 19.44 13.32
CA ALA A 210 6.58 20.51 14.27
C ALA A 210 7.04 20.03 15.66
N SER A 211 6.87 18.73 15.97
CA SER A 211 7.15 18.17 17.29
C SER A 211 7.92 16.85 17.21
N ALA A 212 8.61 16.53 18.31
CA ALA A 212 9.28 15.21 18.43
C ALA A 212 8.27 14.05 18.35
N PHE A 213 7.05 14.24 18.84
CA PHE A 213 5.99 13.25 18.73
C PHE A 213 5.63 12.95 17.28
N GLU A 214 5.51 13.97 16.42
CA GLU A 214 5.25 13.78 14.99
C GLU A 214 6.36 13.01 14.30
N TRP A 215 7.63 13.34 14.56
CA TRP A 215 8.77 12.60 14.03
C TRP A 215 8.75 11.12 14.43
N ILE A 216 8.44 10.83 15.70
CA ILE A 216 8.32 9.45 16.19
C ILE A 216 7.15 8.73 15.50
N ASN A 217 5.99 9.39 15.38
CA ASN A 217 4.81 8.86 14.70
C ASN A 217 5.10 8.48 13.25
N LEU A 218 5.75 9.38 12.50
CA LEU A 218 6.15 9.14 11.11
C LEU A 218 7.21 8.04 10.99
N LEU A 219 8.17 8.01 11.92
CA LEU A 219 9.20 6.97 11.94
C LEU A 219 8.59 5.60 12.22
N LEU A 220 7.69 5.47 13.17
CA LEU A 220 6.98 4.22 13.45
C LEU A 220 6.15 3.78 12.24
N MET A 221 5.45 4.71 11.57
CA MET A 221 4.71 4.42 10.35
C MET A 221 5.65 3.94 9.23
N ALA A 222 6.79 4.59 9.04
CA ALA A 222 7.79 4.21 8.04
C ALA A 222 8.37 2.81 8.32
N VAL A 223 8.71 2.52 9.58
CA VAL A 223 9.32 1.24 9.96
C VAL A 223 8.30 0.10 9.94
N LEU A 224 7.13 0.29 10.55
CA LEU A 224 6.14 -0.78 10.66
C LEU A 224 5.39 -1.00 9.35
N CYS A 225 4.87 0.07 8.73
CA CYS A 225 3.97 -0.08 7.59
C CYS A 225 4.74 -0.14 6.26
N GLN A 226 5.73 0.75 6.04
CA GLN A 226 6.42 0.80 4.75
C GLN A 226 7.58 -0.19 4.69
N PHE A 227 8.53 -0.12 5.63
CA PHE A 227 9.67 -1.02 5.65
C PHE A 227 9.24 -2.46 5.95
N GLY A 228 8.55 -2.72 7.07
CA GLY A 228 8.13 -4.05 7.46
C GLY A 228 6.95 -4.56 6.64
N GLY A 229 5.82 -3.88 6.73
CA GLY A 229 4.56 -4.34 6.13
C GLY A 229 4.63 -4.51 4.62
N GLN A 230 5.06 -3.49 3.88
CA GLN A 230 5.16 -3.57 2.42
C GLN A 230 6.26 -4.53 1.95
N TYR A 231 7.37 -4.68 2.70
CA TYR A 231 8.37 -5.68 2.38
C TYR A 231 7.80 -7.10 2.44
N PHE A 232 7.08 -7.44 3.52
CA PHE A 232 6.47 -8.77 3.66
C PHE A 232 5.37 -9.02 2.62
N ILE A 233 4.57 -8.01 2.28
CA ILE A 233 3.57 -8.13 1.19
C ILE A 233 4.28 -8.36 -0.14
N THR A 234 5.26 -7.55 -0.50
CA THR A 234 6.00 -7.68 -1.76
C THR A 234 6.68 -9.06 -1.87
N HIS A 235 7.27 -9.52 -0.77
CA HIS A 235 7.92 -10.83 -0.71
C HIS A 235 6.90 -11.98 -0.84
N GLY A 236 5.77 -11.89 -0.14
CA GLY A 236 4.73 -12.91 -0.17
C GLY A 236 4.05 -13.02 -1.54
N ILE A 237 3.62 -11.90 -2.12
CA ILE A 237 2.96 -11.87 -3.44
C ILE A 237 3.89 -12.42 -4.53
N GLY A 238 5.15 -12.02 -4.56
CA GLY A 238 6.11 -12.48 -5.56
C GLY A 238 6.41 -13.98 -5.53
N LYS A 239 6.00 -14.69 -4.49
CA LYS A 239 6.23 -16.15 -4.34
C LYS A 239 4.95 -17.00 -4.41
N ILE A 240 3.77 -16.37 -4.33
CA ILE A 240 2.47 -17.04 -4.40
C ILE A 240 1.88 -16.95 -5.80
N SER A 241 2.20 -15.89 -6.57
CA SER A 241 1.71 -15.67 -7.94
C SER A 241 2.35 -16.59 -8.99
#